data_46d68b33499893679369793905f5f7f4
#
_entry.id   46d68b33499893679369793905f5f7f4
#
_cell.length_a   1.000
_cell.length_b   1.000
_cell.length_c   1.000
_cell.angle_alpha   90.00
_cell.angle_beta   90.00
_cell.angle_gamma   90.00
#
_symmetry.space_group_name_H-M   'P 1'
#
loop_
_entity.id
_entity.type
_entity.pdbx_description
1 polymer ?
#
loop_
_entity_poly.entity_id
_entity_poly.type
_entity_poly.pdbx_seq_one_letter_code
_entity_poly.pdbx_strand_id
1 'polypeptide(L)'
;MINLELPAKLQMAQQMSHQLANSVFRPIARKYDKIEHCDTPKELVPVGQMLKSAAVTAPPKSDKAKDASSEIKNGANMTQVLATGEMSWGCIGLMLSIPGMGLGNAAIQAVGTAQQKERFGQLHCAMAITEPGCGSDSANVATTATLDGDEWVLNGEKIFATAASRGDAVVVWATLDKSKGKAAIKSFVVEKGTPGMEVVRCEDKMGLRVSDTAAIVFTNCRISKDNILGSAEIADTAEARKKAFGGVMQTFDNTRPPVGAMAYGVARGALEITKDILEQEGVSFQYEKSIKQVSAIQAEVYRMEAELEAARLLILKAAWMADNKQPNSKEASMCKAKAGRVGNKITLKCVELCGSLGYSEVNLLEKFARDSKILDIFEGTQQIQQLIIARNVLGKSSSELK
;
A
#
# COMPACT_ATOMS: atom_id res chain seq x y z
N MET A 1 -3.63 -20.17 -23.70
CA MET A 1 -2.61 -20.71 -22.77
C MET A 1 -2.21 -19.57 -21.86
N ILE A 2 -2.17 -19.78 -20.56
CA ILE A 2 -1.69 -18.74 -19.63
C ILE A 2 -0.17 -18.85 -19.59
N ASN A 3 0.53 -17.84 -20.11
CA ASN A 3 1.97 -17.74 -19.97
C ASN A 3 2.27 -17.03 -18.63
N LEU A 4 2.88 -17.74 -17.70
CA LEU A 4 3.30 -17.22 -16.39
C LEU A 4 4.77 -16.75 -16.39
N GLU A 5 5.48 -16.88 -17.51
CA GLU A 5 6.83 -16.38 -17.65
C GLU A 5 6.81 -14.86 -17.72
N LEU A 6 7.61 -14.24 -16.87
CA LEU A 6 7.76 -12.80 -16.88
C LEU A 6 8.69 -12.38 -18.04
N PRO A 7 8.35 -11.34 -18.82
CA PRO A 7 9.27 -10.75 -19.79
C PRO A 7 10.60 -10.33 -19.12
N ALA A 8 11.70 -10.39 -19.86
CA ALA A 8 13.05 -10.11 -19.36
C ALA A 8 13.15 -8.76 -18.61
N LYS A 9 12.45 -7.73 -19.09
CA LYS A 9 12.40 -6.41 -18.42
C LYS A 9 11.82 -6.49 -17.02
N LEU A 10 10.77 -7.29 -16.81
CA LEU A 10 10.14 -7.46 -15.50
C LEU A 10 10.98 -8.33 -14.57
N GLN A 11 11.62 -9.38 -15.12
CA GLN A 11 12.57 -10.20 -14.37
C GLN A 11 13.74 -9.35 -13.87
N MET A 12 14.29 -8.47 -14.71
CA MET A 12 15.35 -7.53 -14.32
C MET A 12 14.89 -6.58 -13.21
N ALA A 13 13.71 -5.98 -13.34
CA ALA A 13 13.16 -5.09 -12.32
C ALA A 13 12.96 -5.81 -10.97
N GLN A 14 12.49 -7.05 -11.01
CA GLN A 14 12.33 -7.91 -9.84
C GLN A 14 13.69 -8.22 -9.20
N GLN A 15 14.68 -8.64 -9.99
CA GLN A 15 16.03 -8.95 -9.50
C GLN A 15 16.72 -7.72 -8.87
N MET A 16 16.63 -6.56 -9.51
CA MET A 16 17.18 -5.31 -8.96
C MET A 16 16.53 -4.94 -7.63
N SER A 17 15.20 -5.09 -7.52
CA SER A 17 14.46 -4.82 -6.29
C SER A 17 14.83 -5.81 -5.19
N HIS A 18 15.02 -7.08 -5.52
CA HIS A 18 15.50 -8.09 -4.58
C HIS A 18 16.92 -7.80 -4.10
N GLN A 19 17.82 -7.44 -5.01
CA GLN A 19 19.21 -7.08 -4.67
C GLN A 19 19.26 -5.87 -3.74
N LEU A 20 18.45 -4.83 -4.00
CA LEU A 20 18.30 -3.69 -3.11
C LEU A 20 17.80 -4.11 -1.72
N ALA A 21 16.78 -4.94 -1.67
CA ALA A 21 16.21 -5.44 -0.42
C ALA A 21 17.22 -6.25 0.40
N ASN A 22 17.99 -7.11 -0.27
CA ASN A 22 18.99 -7.96 0.36
C ASN A 22 20.22 -7.16 0.84
N SER A 23 20.72 -6.22 0.03
CA SER A 23 21.95 -5.48 0.33
C SER A 23 21.73 -4.27 1.23
N VAL A 24 20.54 -3.65 1.23
CA VAL A 24 20.24 -2.43 2.00
C VAL A 24 19.24 -2.69 3.11
N PHE A 25 18.06 -3.25 2.82
CA PHE A 25 16.98 -3.31 3.81
C PHE A 25 17.19 -4.41 4.86
N ARG A 26 17.54 -5.62 4.42
CA ARG A 26 17.68 -6.78 5.31
C ARG A 26 18.73 -6.53 6.40
N PRO A 27 19.94 -6.00 6.11
CA PRO A 27 20.97 -5.77 7.13
C PRO A 27 20.60 -4.74 8.19
N ILE A 28 19.77 -3.76 7.87
CA ILE A 28 19.40 -2.67 8.79
C ILE A 28 17.98 -2.83 9.37
N ALA A 29 17.24 -3.87 8.97
CA ALA A 29 15.84 -4.08 9.38
C ALA A 29 15.68 -4.12 10.90
N ARG A 30 16.52 -4.87 11.61
CA ARG A 30 16.48 -4.96 13.08
C ARG A 30 16.88 -3.65 13.75
N LYS A 31 17.92 -2.98 13.26
CA LYS A 31 18.36 -1.69 13.79
C LYS A 31 17.19 -0.69 13.85
N TYR A 32 16.50 -0.52 12.72
CA TYR A 32 15.42 0.46 12.63
C TYR A 32 14.07 -0.01 13.19
N ASP A 33 13.89 -1.30 13.44
CA ASP A 33 12.76 -1.81 14.22
C ASP A 33 12.84 -1.38 15.70
N LYS A 34 14.07 -1.20 16.22
CA LYS A 34 14.31 -0.76 17.60
C LYS A 34 14.30 0.77 17.77
N ILE A 35 14.47 1.50 16.67
CA ILE A 35 14.50 2.98 16.68
C ILE A 35 13.16 3.48 16.12
N GLU A 36 12.15 3.55 16.98
CA GLU A 36 10.87 4.18 16.63
C GLU A 36 11.02 5.70 16.52
N HIS A 37 10.19 6.33 15.68
CA HIS A 37 10.13 7.79 15.49
C HIS A 37 11.46 8.44 15.06
N CYS A 38 12.33 7.70 14.40
CA CYS A 38 13.56 8.25 13.87
C CYS A 38 13.29 9.12 12.62
N ASP A 39 14.25 9.98 12.29
CA ASP A 39 14.30 10.62 10.99
C ASP A 39 14.40 9.57 9.86
N THR A 40 14.31 10.03 8.62
CA THR A 40 14.50 9.14 7.48
C THR A 40 15.83 8.39 7.61
N PRO A 41 15.83 7.05 7.58
CA PRO A 41 17.07 6.27 7.63
C PRO A 41 18.05 6.76 6.57
N LYS A 42 19.27 7.11 6.99
CA LYS A 42 20.28 7.69 6.10
C LYS A 42 20.62 6.79 4.91
N GLU A 43 20.54 5.49 5.10
CA GLU A 43 20.77 4.47 4.08
C GLU A 43 19.71 4.49 2.97
N LEU A 44 18.52 5.08 3.22
CA LEU A 44 17.42 5.19 2.26
C LEU A 44 17.49 6.47 1.41
N VAL A 45 18.27 7.48 1.81
CA VAL A 45 18.38 8.74 1.07
C VAL A 45 18.89 8.51 -0.36
N PRO A 46 20.01 7.76 -0.58
CA PRO A 46 20.46 7.44 -1.94
C PRO A 46 19.43 6.62 -2.74
N VAL A 47 18.70 5.71 -2.07
CA VAL A 47 17.63 4.91 -2.71
C VAL A 47 16.53 5.81 -3.24
N GLY A 48 16.06 6.76 -2.44
CA GLY A 48 15.04 7.73 -2.86
C GLY A 48 15.51 8.59 -4.03
N GLN A 49 16.76 9.04 -4.02
CA GLN A 49 17.36 9.80 -5.12
C GLN A 49 17.43 8.98 -6.41
N MET A 50 17.88 7.73 -6.33
CA MET A 50 17.94 6.81 -7.48
C MET A 50 16.55 6.59 -8.09
N LEU A 51 15.53 6.34 -7.27
CA LEU A 51 14.16 6.12 -7.75
C LEU A 51 13.54 7.39 -8.38
N LYS A 52 13.80 8.57 -7.81
CA LYS A 52 13.40 9.85 -8.41
C LYS A 52 14.06 10.06 -9.77
N SER A 53 15.35 9.82 -9.90
CA SER A 53 16.08 9.95 -11.16
C SER A 53 15.55 8.99 -12.23
N ALA A 54 15.29 7.73 -11.86
CA ALA A 54 14.72 6.74 -12.76
C ALA A 54 13.30 7.13 -13.25
N ALA A 55 12.50 7.76 -12.40
CA ALA A 55 11.17 8.25 -12.78
C ALA A 55 11.23 9.43 -13.77
N VAL A 56 12.21 10.33 -13.61
CA VAL A 56 12.41 11.50 -14.49
C VAL A 56 12.94 11.08 -15.87
N THR A 57 13.81 10.06 -15.92
CA THR A 57 14.42 9.56 -17.18
C THR A 57 13.51 8.59 -17.93
N ALA A 58 12.40 8.16 -17.33
CA ALA A 58 11.43 7.33 -18.03
C ALA A 58 10.83 8.13 -19.21
N PRO A 59 10.82 7.57 -20.44
CA PRO A 59 10.25 8.26 -21.57
C PRO A 59 8.78 8.60 -21.29
N PRO A 60 8.29 9.78 -21.72
CA PRO A 60 6.90 10.14 -21.54
C PRO A 60 6.01 9.03 -22.11
N LYS A 61 4.94 8.68 -21.39
CA LYS A 61 3.98 7.66 -21.84
C LYS A 61 3.46 8.09 -23.20
N SER A 62 4.04 7.57 -24.31
CA SER A 62 3.56 7.84 -25.63
C SER A 62 2.22 7.13 -25.81
N ASP A 63 1.17 7.89 -26.12
CA ASP A 63 -0.13 7.33 -26.54
C ASP A 63 -0.06 6.59 -27.90
N LYS A 64 1.13 6.46 -28.47
CA LYS A 64 1.41 5.85 -29.78
C LYS A 64 2.26 4.60 -29.65
N ALA A 65 1.75 3.55 -29.00
CA ALA A 65 2.21 2.20 -29.25
C ALA A 65 0.98 1.32 -29.50
N LYS A 66 0.33 1.56 -30.63
CA LYS A 66 -0.48 0.53 -31.29
C LYS A 66 0.49 -0.42 -32.01
N ASP A 67 1.13 -1.27 -31.26
CA ASP A 67 1.79 -2.43 -31.84
C ASP A 67 0.92 -3.66 -31.54
N ALA A 68 0.37 -4.21 -32.62
CA ALA A 68 -0.55 -5.33 -32.60
C ALA A 68 0.21 -6.65 -32.50
N SER A 69 1.14 -6.76 -31.55
CA SER A 69 1.74 -8.04 -31.20
C SER A 69 1.04 -8.61 -29.97
N SER A 70 0.77 -9.90 -30.00
CA SER A 70 0.07 -10.69 -28.98
C SER A 70 0.84 -10.84 -27.66
N GLU A 71 1.77 -9.94 -27.35
CA GLU A 71 2.50 -9.94 -26.10
C GLU A 71 1.64 -9.42 -24.96
N ILE A 72 1.66 -10.14 -23.87
CA ILE A 72 1.08 -9.71 -22.59
C ILE A 72 1.65 -8.33 -22.27
N LYS A 73 0.81 -7.29 -22.30
CA LYS A 73 1.21 -5.92 -21.96
C LYS A 73 1.45 -5.83 -20.45
N ASN A 74 2.64 -6.20 -20.00
CA ASN A 74 3.09 -6.00 -18.63
C ASN A 74 3.54 -4.55 -18.45
N GLY A 75 2.69 -3.77 -17.82
CA GLY A 75 2.89 -2.32 -17.62
C GLY A 75 3.43 -1.96 -16.24
N ALA A 76 3.15 -0.74 -15.85
CA ALA A 76 3.65 -0.16 -14.60
C ALA A 76 3.10 -0.87 -13.35
N ASN A 77 1.85 -1.33 -13.37
CA ASN A 77 1.25 -2.02 -12.23
C ASN A 77 1.93 -3.36 -11.95
N MET A 78 2.25 -4.13 -13.00
CA MET A 78 3.00 -5.37 -12.86
C MET A 78 4.40 -5.13 -12.29
N THR A 79 5.13 -4.15 -12.82
CA THR A 79 6.44 -3.74 -12.27
C THR A 79 6.32 -3.36 -10.80
N GLN A 80 5.30 -2.58 -10.45
CA GLN A 80 5.09 -2.12 -9.07
C GLN A 80 4.86 -3.28 -8.11
N VAL A 81 3.98 -4.23 -8.42
CA VAL A 81 3.71 -5.34 -7.49
C VAL A 81 4.91 -6.27 -7.35
N LEU A 82 5.67 -6.52 -8.42
CA LEU A 82 6.90 -7.30 -8.35
C LEU A 82 7.96 -6.61 -7.47
N ALA A 83 8.25 -5.35 -7.74
CA ALA A 83 9.21 -4.57 -6.95
C ALA A 83 8.79 -4.45 -5.48
N THR A 84 7.50 -4.17 -5.21
CA THR A 84 6.96 -4.09 -3.85
C THR A 84 7.11 -5.41 -3.11
N GLY A 85 6.83 -6.54 -3.76
CA GLY A 85 7.01 -7.87 -3.16
C GLY A 85 8.46 -8.15 -2.76
N GLU A 86 9.41 -7.83 -3.63
CA GLU A 86 10.84 -8.01 -3.35
C GLU A 86 11.35 -7.07 -2.25
N MET A 87 11.00 -5.80 -2.31
CA MET A 87 11.40 -4.84 -1.26
C MET A 87 10.79 -5.21 0.10
N SER A 88 9.56 -5.70 0.14
CA SER A 88 8.88 -6.12 1.36
C SER A 88 9.43 -7.41 1.94
N TRP A 89 9.99 -8.30 1.11
CA TRP A 89 10.79 -9.43 1.55
C TRP A 89 11.98 -8.99 2.40
N GLY A 90 12.60 -7.85 2.07
CA GLY A 90 13.66 -7.26 2.89
C GLY A 90 13.15 -6.64 4.18
N CYS A 91 12.29 -5.63 4.08
CA CYS A 91 11.63 -4.97 5.20
C CYS A 91 10.55 -3.99 4.71
N ILE A 92 9.29 -4.24 5.03
CA ILE A 92 8.16 -3.36 4.65
C ILE A 92 8.34 -1.95 5.23
N GLY A 93 8.69 -1.84 6.50
CA GLY A 93 8.82 -0.54 7.17
C GLY A 93 9.87 0.35 6.51
N LEU A 94 11.01 -0.21 6.10
CA LEU A 94 12.05 0.53 5.37
C LEU A 94 11.59 0.92 3.96
N MET A 95 10.89 0.02 3.26
CA MET A 95 10.31 0.33 1.95
C MET A 95 9.35 1.53 2.04
N LEU A 96 8.46 1.55 3.03
CA LEU A 96 7.52 2.67 3.25
C LEU A 96 8.21 3.96 3.73
N SER A 97 9.46 3.88 4.16
CA SER A 97 10.26 5.02 4.61
C SER A 97 11.16 5.62 3.51
N ILE A 98 11.11 5.09 2.28
CA ILE A 98 11.89 5.62 1.16
C ILE A 98 11.42 7.05 0.84
N PRO A 99 12.33 8.05 0.83
CA PRO A 99 11.95 9.43 0.53
C PRO A 99 11.36 9.59 -0.88
N GLY A 100 10.28 10.36 -0.97
CA GLY A 100 9.64 10.70 -2.25
C GLY A 100 8.59 9.68 -2.75
N MET A 101 8.29 8.65 -1.97
CA MET A 101 7.23 7.67 -2.27
C MET A 101 6.09 7.80 -1.28
N GLY A 102 5.13 8.69 -1.54
CA GLY A 102 3.97 8.92 -0.68
C GLY A 102 2.65 8.56 -1.34
N LEU A 103 1.69 8.08 -0.55
CA LEU A 103 0.33 7.75 -1.03
C LEU A 103 -0.45 9.00 -1.49
N GLY A 104 -0.14 10.18 -0.95
CA GLY A 104 -0.74 11.45 -1.40
C GLY A 104 -0.43 11.75 -2.87
N ASN A 105 0.75 11.35 -3.35
CA ASN A 105 1.11 11.51 -4.76
C ASN A 105 0.17 10.72 -5.68
N ALA A 106 -0.29 9.54 -5.26
CA ALA A 106 -1.27 8.76 -6.03
C ALA A 106 -2.62 9.51 -6.16
N ALA A 107 -3.07 10.19 -5.11
CA ALA A 107 -4.27 11.01 -5.15
C ALA A 107 -4.12 12.21 -6.09
N ILE A 108 -2.96 12.91 -6.04
CA ILE A 108 -2.65 14.03 -6.94
C ILE A 108 -2.67 13.55 -8.41
N GLN A 109 -2.06 12.40 -8.70
CA GLN A 109 -2.05 11.85 -10.06
C GLN A 109 -3.46 11.43 -10.54
N ALA A 110 -4.31 10.93 -9.64
CA ALA A 110 -5.65 10.45 -10.00
C ALA A 110 -6.63 11.59 -10.30
N VAL A 111 -6.65 12.65 -9.47
CA VAL A 111 -7.70 13.68 -9.52
C VAL A 111 -7.18 15.09 -9.74
N GLY A 112 -5.88 15.35 -9.62
CA GLY A 112 -5.30 16.67 -9.84
C GLY A 112 -5.37 17.12 -11.31
N THR A 113 -5.52 18.44 -11.52
CA THR A 113 -5.38 19.07 -12.82
C THR A 113 -3.92 19.00 -13.32
N ALA A 114 -3.67 19.29 -14.59
CA ALA A 114 -2.30 19.32 -15.14
C ALA A 114 -1.41 20.28 -14.34
N GLN A 115 -1.92 21.47 -14.03
CA GLN A 115 -1.21 22.49 -13.24
C GLN A 115 -0.92 22.02 -11.81
N GLN A 116 -1.87 21.32 -11.15
CA GLN A 116 -1.68 20.75 -9.81
C GLN A 116 -0.67 19.62 -9.81
N LYS A 117 -0.66 18.77 -10.85
CA LYS A 117 0.35 17.71 -11.02
C LYS A 117 1.75 18.27 -11.23
N GLU A 118 1.88 19.38 -11.95
CA GLU A 118 3.14 20.09 -12.11
C GLU A 118 3.61 20.70 -10.78
N ARG A 119 2.71 21.41 -10.07
CA ARG A 119 3.03 22.10 -8.81
C ARG A 119 3.37 21.12 -7.67
N PHE A 120 2.55 20.10 -7.47
CA PHE A 120 2.64 19.22 -6.30
C PHE A 120 3.26 17.84 -6.58
N GLY A 121 3.42 17.47 -7.85
CA GLY A 121 3.81 16.11 -8.23
C GLY A 121 5.21 15.69 -7.79
N GLN A 122 6.10 16.65 -7.53
CA GLN A 122 7.47 16.41 -7.07
C GLN A 122 7.61 16.40 -5.54
N LEU A 123 6.58 16.84 -4.82
CA LEU A 123 6.56 16.80 -3.35
C LEU A 123 6.39 15.36 -2.86
N HIS A 124 6.97 15.05 -1.70
CA HIS A 124 6.66 13.82 -0.98
C HIS A 124 5.38 14.04 -0.19
N CYS A 125 4.24 13.54 -0.70
CA CYS A 125 2.94 13.80 -0.12
C CYS A 125 2.43 12.61 0.69
N ALA A 126 2.18 12.81 1.99
CA ALA A 126 1.39 11.90 2.82
C ALA A 126 -0.08 11.90 2.40
N MET A 127 -0.84 10.89 2.80
CA MET A 127 -2.29 10.82 2.62
C MET A 127 -2.98 10.71 3.97
N ALA A 128 -3.94 11.60 4.26
CA ALA A 128 -4.65 11.67 5.53
C ALA A 128 -6.17 11.61 5.33
N ILE A 129 -6.74 10.41 5.54
CA ILE A 129 -8.18 10.15 5.42
C ILE A 129 -8.76 9.79 6.79
N THR A 130 -8.13 8.83 7.47
CA THR A 130 -8.61 8.24 8.73
C THR A 130 -8.66 9.26 9.85
N GLU A 131 -9.74 9.24 10.61
CA GLU A 131 -9.97 10.06 11.79
C GLU A 131 -10.21 9.19 13.02
N PRO A 132 -10.11 9.72 14.25
CA PRO A 132 -10.42 8.95 15.46
C PRO A 132 -11.81 8.31 15.44
N GLY A 133 -12.79 8.99 14.86
CA GLY A 133 -14.18 8.52 14.75
C GLY A 133 -14.51 7.73 13.50
N CYS A 134 -13.66 7.72 12.47
CA CYS A 134 -13.96 7.02 11.22
C CYS A 134 -12.72 6.48 10.50
N GLY A 135 -12.69 5.16 10.30
CA GLY A 135 -11.68 4.46 9.49
C GLY A 135 -12.33 3.79 8.29
N SER A 136 -12.96 2.63 8.52
CA SER A 136 -13.67 1.89 7.45
C SER A 136 -14.86 2.64 6.88
N ASP A 137 -15.52 3.46 7.67
CA ASP A 137 -16.61 4.35 7.23
C ASP A 137 -16.07 5.73 6.81
N SER A 138 -15.21 5.75 5.81
CA SER A 138 -14.62 6.97 5.26
C SER A 138 -15.65 7.96 4.66
N ALA A 139 -16.94 7.59 4.64
CA ALA A 139 -18.02 8.49 4.28
C ALA A 139 -18.38 9.49 5.39
N ASN A 140 -18.04 9.16 6.63
CA ASN A 140 -18.31 9.96 7.82
C ASN A 140 -17.13 10.84 8.25
N VAL A 141 -16.31 11.29 7.31
CA VAL A 141 -15.25 12.27 7.57
C VAL A 141 -15.81 13.50 8.28
N ALA A 142 -15.26 13.80 9.45
CA ALA A 142 -15.67 14.92 10.29
C ALA A 142 -14.85 16.19 10.05
N THR A 143 -13.61 16.08 9.55
CA THR A 143 -12.78 17.21 9.12
C THR A 143 -13.52 18.02 8.08
N THR A 144 -13.60 19.34 8.29
CA THR A 144 -14.32 20.28 7.41
C THR A 144 -13.35 21.14 6.62
N ALA A 145 -13.79 21.60 5.44
CA ALA A 145 -13.15 22.64 4.67
C ALA A 145 -14.20 23.67 4.24
N THR A 146 -14.05 24.90 4.70
CA THR A 146 -14.98 26.02 4.39
C THR A 146 -14.25 27.05 3.54
N LEU A 147 -14.86 27.49 2.46
CA LEU A 147 -14.28 28.56 1.63
C LEU A 147 -14.55 29.92 2.29
N ASP A 148 -13.48 30.71 2.49
CA ASP A 148 -13.52 32.06 3.04
C ASP A 148 -12.70 32.97 2.12
N GLY A 149 -13.38 33.70 1.25
CA GLY A 149 -12.73 34.47 0.20
C GLY A 149 -11.98 33.58 -0.82
N ASP A 150 -10.67 33.75 -0.91
CA ASP A 150 -9.79 32.99 -1.79
C ASP A 150 -9.02 31.85 -1.06
N GLU A 151 -9.45 31.51 0.15
CA GLU A 151 -8.80 30.48 0.97
C GLU A 151 -9.78 29.42 1.46
N TRP A 152 -9.33 28.18 1.53
CA TRP A 152 -9.99 27.12 2.29
C TRP A 152 -9.50 27.14 3.73
N VAL A 153 -10.44 27.07 4.66
CA VAL A 153 -10.19 26.95 6.11
C VAL A 153 -10.48 25.52 6.52
N LEU A 154 -9.45 24.76 6.89
CA LEU A 154 -9.56 23.38 7.33
C LEU A 154 -9.60 23.30 8.84
N ASN A 155 -10.55 22.49 9.38
CA ASN A 155 -10.66 22.18 10.80
C ASN A 155 -10.96 20.71 10.99
N GLY A 156 -10.20 20.03 11.88
CA GLY A 156 -10.40 18.62 12.20
C GLY A 156 -9.12 17.90 12.59
N GLU A 157 -9.20 16.58 12.65
CA GLU A 157 -8.13 15.71 13.11
C GLU A 157 -7.99 14.50 12.19
N LYS A 158 -6.74 14.08 11.92
CA LYS A 158 -6.39 12.88 11.18
C LYS A 158 -5.44 12.03 11.98
N ILE A 159 -5.60 10.70 11.87
CA ILE A 159 -4.70 9.74 12.51
C ILE A 159 -4.17 8.71 11.51
N PHE A 160 -3.07 8.06 11.86
CA PHE A 160 -2.41 7.03 11.05
C PHE A 160 -2.00 7.49 9.64
N ALA A 161 -1.64 8.78 9.50
CA ALA A 161 -1.14 9.31 8.25
C ALA A 161 0.34 8.93 8.06
N THR A 162 0.59 7.96 7.15
CA THR A 162 1.95 7.51 6.81
C THR A 162 2.71 8.62 6.11
N ALA A 163 3.99 8.79 6.47
CA ALA A 163 4.92 9.80 5.96
C ALA A 163 4.55 11.26 6.29
N ALA A 164 3.59 11.51 7.19
CA ALA A 164 3.14 12.87 7.44
C ALA A 164 4.11 13.73 8.26
N SER A 165 4.95 13.12 9.10
CA SER A 165 5.98 13.87 9.82
C SER A 165 7.21 14.19 8.96
N ARG A 166 7.51 13.35 7.96
CA ARG A 166 8.68 13.44 7.09
C ARG A 166 8.39 14.05 5.72
N GLY A 167 7.12 14.01 5.28
CA GLY A 167 6.69 14.50 3.97
C GLY A 167 6.78 16.01 3.83
N ASP A 168 6.77 16.47 2.56
CA ASP A 168 6.74 17.89 2.20
C ASP A 168 5.33 18.47 2.27
N ALA A 169 4.30 17.61 2.12
CA ALA A 169 2.90 17.99 2.16
C ALA A 169 2.01 16.80 2.57
N VAL A 170 0.77 17.11 2.93
CA VAL A 170 -0.27 16.12 3.25
C VAL A 170 -1.46 16.35 2.33
N VAL A 171 -1.93 15.30 1.66
CA VAL A 171 -3.22 15.29 0.98
C VAL A 171 -4.29 14.89 1.98
N VAL A 172 -5.16 15.83 2.34
CA VAL A 172 -6.16 15.70 3.40
C VAL A 172 -7.56 15.57 2.79
N TRP A 173 -8.33 14.58 3.25
CA TRP A 173 -9.75 14.48 2.93
C TRP A 173 -10.59 15.24 3.94
N ALA A 174 -11.40 16.19 3.46
CA ALA A 174 -12.32 16.98 4.26
C ALA A 174 -13.68 17.09 3.56
N THR A 175 -14.73 17.32 4.33
CA THR A 175 -16.07 17.54 3.79
C THR A 175 -16.36 19.04 3.64
N LEU A 176 -16.96 19.42 2.51
CA LEU A 176 -17.48 20.78 2.29
C LEU A 176 -18.87 20.96 2.92
N ASP A 177 -19.63 19.86 3.07
CA ASP A 177 -20.97 19.85 3.64
C ASP A 177 -21.32 18.44 4.14
N LYS A 178 -21.43 18.27 5.46
CA LYS A 178 -21.73 16.99 6.08
C LYS A 178 -23.09 16.43 5.64
N SER A 179 -24.07 17.29 5.33
CA SER A 179 -25.41 16.87 4.90
C SER A 179 -25.43 16.16 3.55
N LYS A 180 -24.42 16.39 2.72
CA LYS A 180 -24.28 15.81 1.38
C LYS A 180 -23.48 14.49 1.36
N GLY A 181 -22.96 14.06 2.51
CA GLY A 181 -22.21 12.81 2.67
C GLY A 181 -21.01 12.71 1.72
N LYS A 182 -20.82 11.55 1.10
CA LYS A 182 -19.68 11.27 0.21
C LYS A 182 -19.49 12.26 -0.95
N ALA A 183 -20.56 12.89 -1.44
CA ALA A 183 -20.49 13.82 -2.57
C ALA A 183 -19.70 15.09 -2.25
N ALA A 184 -19.72 15.50 -0.97
CA ALA A 184 -19.06 16.70 -0.51
C ALA A 184 -17.63 16.45 0.00
N ILE A 185 -17.14 15.21 0.03
CA ILE A 185 -15.78 14.90 0.46
C ILE A 185 -14.81 15.22 -0.70
N LYS A 186 -13.84 16.08 -0.39
CA LYS A 186 -12.81 16.53 -1.33
C LYS A 186 -11.42 16.32 -0.71
N SER A 187 -10.40 16.35 -1.55
CA SER A 187 -9.01 16.26 -1.12
C SER A 187 -8.27 17.58 -1.33
N PHE A 188 -7.43 17.94 -0.37
CA PHE A 188 -6.71 19.21 -0.31
C PHE A 188 -5.22 18.95 -0.09
N VAL A 189 -4.36 19.70 -0.77
CA VAL A 189 -2.92 19.65 -0.53
C VAL A 189 -2.57 20.71 0.53
N VAL A 190 -2.04 20.28 1.66
CA VAL A 190 -1.53 21.15 2.72
C VAL A 190 -0.04 20.96 2.83
N GLU A 191 0.73 22.00 2.50
CA GLU A 191 2.20 21.96 2.54
C GLU A 191 2.69 22.00 4.00
N LYS A 192 3.82 21.37 4.29
CA LYS A 192 4.43 21.35 5.61
C LYS A 192 4.76 22.77 6.06
N GLY A 193 4.46 23.08 7.33
CA GLY A 193 4.66 24.41 7.89
C GLY A 193 3.52 25.39 7.64
N THR A 194 2.43 24.97 6.97
CA THR A 194 1.22 25.81 6.88
C THR A 194 0.67 26.10 8.27
N PRO A 195 0.44 27.38 8.65
CA PRO A 195 -0.12 27.74 9.95
C PRO A 195 -1.46 27.05 10.20
N GLY A 196 -1.63 26.50 11.38
CA GLY A 196 -2.84 25.74 11.76
C GLY A 196 -2.79 24.25 11.40
N MET A 197 -1.73 23.75 10.74
CA MET A 197 -1.46 22.31 10.62
C MET A 197 -0.37 21.90 11.62
N GLU A 198 -0.68 20.96 12.49
CA GLU A 198 0.25 20.45 13.50
C GLU A 198 0.31 18.93 13.47
N VAL A 199 1.52 18.35 13.39
CA VAL A 199 1.77 16.94 13.65
C VAL A 199 1.91 16.78 15.16
N VAL A 200 0.86 16.29 15.81
CA VAL A 200 0.79 16.26 17.29
C VAL A 200 1.54 15.08 17.90
N ARG A 201 1.67 13.98 17.14
CA ARG A 201 2.47 12.81 17.54
C ARG A 201 2.73 11.86 16.37
N CYS A 202 3.75 11.04 16.50
CA CYS A 202 3.89 9.79 15.75
C CYS A 202 3.36 8.63 16.61
N GLU A 203 2.69 7.66 15.99
CA GLU A 203 2.03 6.57 16.70
C GLU A 203 3.03 5.46 17.05
N ASP A 204 3.03 4.99 18.30
CA ASP A 204 3.70 3.77 18.73
C ASP A 204 2.98 2.56 18.15
N LYS A 205 3.70 1.67 17.46
CA LYS A 205 3.07 0.60 16.70
C LYS A 205 3.62 -0.78 17.03
N MET A 206 2.80 -1.79 16.87
CA MET A 206 3.20 -3.20 16.98
C MET A 206 4.30 -3.56 15.98
N GLY A 207 4.15 -3.16 14.73
CA GLY A 207 5.07 -3.39 13.61
C GLY A 207 5.20 -2.16 12.74
N LEU A 208 5.99 -2.27 11.65
CA LEU A 208 6.35 -1.14 10.77
C LEU A 208 6.91 0.06 11.55
N ARG A 209 7.64 -0.18 12.63
CA ARG A 209 8.05 0.83 13.59
C ARG A 209 8.86 1.96 12.96
N VAL A 210 9.74 1.65 12.02
CA VAL A 210 10.54 2.64 11.28
C VAL A 210 9.71 3.53 10.34
N SER A 211 8.55 3.06 9.89
CA SER A 211 7.66 3.87 9.03
C SER A 211 6.92 4.88 9.88
N ASP A 212 7.17 6.18 9.65
CA ASP A 212 6.45 7.22 10.38
C ASP A 212 4.95 7.16 10.08
N THR A 213 4.17 7.35 11.11
CA THR A 213 2.70 7.27 11.04
C THR A 213 2.16 8.26 12.04
N ALA A 214 1.63 9.38 11.57
CA ALA A 214 1.36 10.53 12.42
C ALA A 214 -0.13 10.79 12.64
N ALA A 215 -0.42 11.44 13.78
CA ALA A 215 -1.66 12.16 14.02
C ALA A 215 -1.45 13.64 13.71
N ILE A 216 -2.43 14.24 13.02
CA ILE A 216 -2.39 15.63 12.54
C ILE A 216 -3.66 16.35 12.98
N VAL A 217 -3.51 17.56 13.49
CA VAL A 217 -4.63 18.45 13.82
C VAL A 217 -4.59 19.65 12.88
N PHE A 218 -5.77 20.05 12.43
CA PHE A 218 -6.01 21.26 11.64
C PHE A 218 -6.89 22.21 12.45
N THR A 219 -6.36 23.39 12.78
CA THR A 219 -7.06 24.43 13.52
C THR A 219 -7.02 25.72 12.72
N ASN A 220 -8.14 26.09 12.11
CA ASN A 220 -8.25 27.23 11.22
C ASN A 220 -7.09 27.27 10.19
N CYS A 221 -6.73 26.09 9.68
CA CYS A 221 -5.62 25.94 8.74
C CYS A 221 -6.03 26.50 7.38
N ARG A 222 -5.42 27.63 6.98
CA ARG A 222 -5.74 28.36 5.76
C ARG A 222 -4.81 27.96 4.63
N ILE A 223 -5.41 27.60 3.49
CA ILE A 223 -4.71 27.23 2.26
C ILE A 223 -5.37 27.90 1.07
N SER A 224 -4.61 28.19 0.01
CA SER A 224 -5.14 28.76 -1.23
C SER A 224 -6.31 27.95 -1.79
N LYS A 225 -7.28 28.62 -2.39
CA LYS A 225 -8.40 27.98 -3.09
C LYS A 225 -7.94 26.95 -4.14
N ASP A 226 -6.75 27.14 -4.72
CA ASP A 226 -6.20 26.24 -5.74
C ASP A 226 -5.61 24.94 -5.19
N ASN A 227 -5.57 24.79 -3.86
CA ASN A 227 -5.06 23.60 -3.20
C ASN A 227 -6.10 22.46 -3.09
N ILE A 228 -7.37 22.69 -3.48
CA ILE A 228 -8.35 21.60 -3.64
C ILE A 228 -8.02 20.81 -4.90
N LEU A 229 -7.87 19.48 -4.79
CA LEU A 229 -7.59 18.64 -5.96
C LEU A 229 -8.84 18.41 -6.80
N GLY A 230 -8.73 18.73 -8.09
CA GLY A 230 -9.85 18.64 -9.02
C GLY A 230 -10.85 19.78 -8.86
N SER A 231 -12.14 19.48 -8.67
CA SER A 231 -13.22 20.48 -8.59
C SER A 231 -13.85 20.53 -7.19
N ALA A 232 -14.16 21.75 -6.72
CA ALA A 232 -14.95 22.02 -5.52
C ALA A 232 -16.44 21.69 -5.68
N GLU A 233 -16.91 21.48 -6.91
CA GLU A 233 -18.29 21.24 -7.21
C GLU A 233 -18.81 19.98 -6.50
N ILE A 234 -19.94 20.10 -5.80
CA ILE A 234 -20.64 18.97 -5.17
C ILE A 234 -21.59 18.38 -6.20
N ALA A 235 -21.38 17.13 -6.55
CA ALA A 235 -22.21 16.44 -7.53
C ALA A 235 -23.62 16.20 -7.00
N ASP A 236 -24.62 16.89 -7.54
CA ASP A 236 -26.02 16.81 -7.10
C ASP A 236 -26.81 15.66 -7.73
N THR A 237 -26.40 15.17 -8.91
CA THR A 237 -27.05 14.04 -9.59
C THR A 237 -26.41 12.70 -9.22
N ALA A 238 -27.19 11.62 -9.25
CA ALA A 238 -26.68 10.26 -8.99
C ALA A 238 -25.57 9.86 -9.97
N GLU A 239 -25.64 10.28 -11.24
CA GLU A 239 -24.66 10.00 -12.28
C GLU A 239 -23.36 10.78 -12.05
N ALA A 240 -23.47 12.08 -11.72
CA ALA A 240 -22.29 12.89 -11.37
C ALA A 240 -21.60 12.40 -10.10
N ARG A 241 -22.36 11.95 -9.08
CA ARG A 241 -21.81 11.30 -7.87
C ARG A 241 -21.08 10.00 -8.20
N LYS A 242 -21.64 9.17 -9.07
CA LYS A 242 -20.98 7.93 -9.51
C LYS A 242 -19.67 8.20 -10.26
N LYS A 243 -19.65 9.23 -11.10
CA LYS A 243 -18.46 9.65 -11.87
C LYS A 243 -17.36 10.23 -10.95
N ALA A 244 -17.72 11.13 -10.04
CA ALA A 244 -16.80 11.74 -9.08
C ALA A 244 -16.21 10.70 -8.11
N PHE A 245 -17.04 9.78 -7.60
CA PHE A 245 -16.60 8.72 -6.70
C PHE A 245 -15.84 7.61 -7.43
N GLY A 246 -16.10 7.40 -8.73
CA GLY A 246 -15.39 6.42 -9.56
C GLY A 246 -13.88 6.67 -9.63
N GLY A 247 -13.44 7.93 -9.74
CA GLY A 247 -12.01 8.30 -9.74
C GLY A 247 -11.31 8.01 -8.42
N VAL A 248 -11.98 8.30 -7.29
CA VAL A 248 -11.44 7.97 -5.94
C VAL A 248 -11.34 6.46 -5.75
N MET A 249 -12.38 5.70 -6.15
CA MET A 249 -12.37 4.24 -6.03
C MET A 249 -11.31 3.60 -6.93
N GLN A 250 -11.07 4.13 -8.11
CA GLN A 250 -10.01 3.66 -9.01
C GLN A 250 -8.62 3.83 -8.39
N THR A 251 -8.40 4.89 -7.59
CA THR A 251 -7.16 5.05 -6.83
C THR A 251 -6.96 3.88 -5.86
N PHE A 252 -8.00 3.52 -5.10
CA PHE A 252 -7.92 2.39 -4.17
C PHE A 252 -7.78 1.04 -4.87
N ASP A 253 -8.40 0.85 -6.04
CA ASP A 253 -8.25 -0.37 -6.82
C ASP A 253 -6.81 -0.57 -7.31
N ASN A 254 -6.07 0.53 -7.53
CA ASN A 254 -4.65 0.49 -7.90
C ASN A 254 -3.70 0.33 -6.70
N THR A 255 -4.09 0.72 -5.48
CA THR A 255 -3.22 0.59 -4.29
C THR A 255 -3.34 -0.76 -3.59
N ARG A 256 -4.45 -1.49 -3.73
CA ARG A 256 -4.66 -2.80 -3.09
C ARG A 256 -3.71 -3.90 -3.56
N PRO A 257 -3.42 -4.09 -4.87
CA PRO A 257 -2.46 -5.10 -5.32
C PRO A 257 -1.04 -4.90 -4.77
N PRO A 258 -0.46 -3.69 -4.70
CA PRO A 258 0.79 -3.44 -3.97
C PRO A 258 0.74 -3.87 -2.49
N VAL A 259 -0.36 -3.61 -1.78
CA VAL A 259 -0.53 -4.09 -0.39
C VAL A 259 -0.55 -5.61 -0.31
N GLY A 260 -1.21 -6.27 -1.26
CA GLY A 260 -1.13 -7.73 -1.41
C GLY A 260 0.31 -8.21 -1.63
N ALA A 261 1.07 -7.49 -2.46
CA ALA A 261 2.49 -7.79 -2.72
C ALA A 261 3.37 -7.59 -1.48
N MET A 262 3.07 -6.58 -0.63
CA MET A 262 3.74 -6.43 0.67
C MET A 262 3.53 -7.66 1.54
N ALA A 263 2.31 -8.16 1.65
CA ALA A 263 1.97 -9.33 2.44
C ALA A 263 2.64 -10.61 1.90
N TYR A 264 2.67 -10.76 0.58
CA TYR A 264 3.39 -11.84 -0.09
C TYR A 264 4.89 -11.77 0.23
N GLY A 265 5.51 -10.60 0.08
CA GLY A 265 6.95 -10.43 0.28
C GLY A 265 7.40 -10.77 1.70
N VAL A 266 6.73 -10.22 2.73
CA VAL A 266 7.09 -10.51 4.12
C VAL A 266 6.87 -11.96 4.49
N ALA A 267 5.79 -12.59 4.00
CA ALA A 267 5.52 -14.00 4.28
C ALA A 267 6.52 -14.93 3.60
N ARG A 268 6.93 -14.60 2.34
CA ARG A 268 8.00 -15.32 1.65
C ARG A 268 9.31 -15.21 2.42
N GLY A 269 9.69 -14.01 2.86
CA GLY A 269 10.92 -13.81 3.64
C GLY A 269 10.91 -14.55 4.97
N ALA A 270 9.76 -14.63 5.67
CA ALA A 270 9.62 -15.41 6.88
C ALA A 270 9.74 -16.91 6.61
N LEU A 271 9.11 -17.39 5.53
CA LEU A 271 9.12 -18.81 5.16
C LEU A 271 10.52 -19.29 4.75
N GLU A 272 11.27 -18.48 4.01
CA GLU A 272 12.67 -18.78 3.64
C GLU A 272 13.54 -18.92 4.90
N ILE A 273 13.51 -17.95 5.83
CA ILE A 273 14.25 -18.03 7.10
C ILE A 273 13.82 -19.28 7.90
N THR A 274 12.54 -19.61 7.91
CA THR A 274 12.02 -20.80 8.60
C THR A 274 12.57 -22.08 7.99
N LYS A 275 12.62 -22.18 6.67
CA LYS A 275 13.19 -23.35 5.99
C LYS A 275 14.67 -23.49 6.30
N ASP A 276 15.44 -22.39 6.24
CA ASP A 276 16.87 -22.40 6.58
C ASP A 276 17.12 -22.90 8.01
N ILE A 277 16.32 -22.43 8.99
CA ILE A 277 16.40 -22.89 10.39
C ILE A 277 16.04 -24.38 10.51
N LEU A 278 14.96 -24.81 9.89
CA LEU A 278 14.52 -26.21 9.95
C LEU A 278 15.49 -27.16 9.25
N GLU A 279 16.14 -26.74 8.16
CA GLU A 279 17.19 -27.51 7.49
C GLU A 279 18.43 -27.66 8.36
N GLN A 280 18.84 -26.62 9.10
CA GLN A 280 19.91 -26.71 10.10
C GLN A 280 19.58 -27.67 11.23
N GLU A 281 18.29 -27.84 11.56
CA GLU A 281 17.79 -28.80 12.56
C GLU A 281 17.52 -30.19 11.94
N GLY A 282 17.94 -30.43 10.69
CA GLY A 282 17.86 -31.74 10.04
C GLY A 282 16.53 -32.03 9.31
N VAL A 283 15.66 -31.07 9.15
CA VAL A 283 14.44 -31.22 8.34
C VAL A 283 14.76 -30.99 6.87
N SER A 284 14.68 -32.00 6.03
CA SER A 284 14.87 -31.87 4.58
C SER A 284 13.52 -31.70 3.86
N PHE A 285 13.44 -30.80 2.87
CA PHE A 285 12.23 -30.61 2.06
C PHE A 285 12.31 -31.42 0.75
N GLN A 286 11.41 -32.39 0.60
CA GLN A 286 11.38 -33.35 -0.52
C GLN A 286 10.00 -33.33 -1.18
N TYR A 287 9.89 -32.59 -2.28
CA TYR A 287 8.61 -32.32 -2.97
C TYR A 287 8.09 -33.50 -3.80
N GLU A 288 8.93 -34.53 -4.07
CA GLU A 288 8.55 -35.72 -4.82
C GLU A 288 7.80 -36.74 -3.98
N LYS A 289 7.88 -36.62 -2.65
CA LYS A 289 7.22 -37.55 -1.74
C LYS A 289 5.73 -37.28 -1.63
N SER A 290 4.97 -38.37 -1.50
CA SER A 290 3.55 -38.28 -1.15
C SER A 290 3.38 -37.55 0.19
N ILE A 291 2.31 -36.78 0.34
CA ILE A 291 1.93 -36.10 1.61
C ILE A 291 1.82 -37.09 2.80
N LYS A 292 1.56 -38.36 2.54
CA LYS A 292 1.52 -39.43 3.57
C LYS A 292 2.91 -39.88 4.04
N GLN A 293 3.97 -39.49 3.36
CA GLN A 293 5.36 -39.88 3.63
C GLN A 293 6.21 -38.72 4.17
N VAL A 294 5.62 -37.54 4.38
CA VAL A 294 6.29 -36.38 4.94
C VAL A 294 5.87 -36.14 6.39
N SER A 295 6.74 -35.50 7.16
CA SER A 295 6.43 -35.09 8.53
C SER A 295 5.34 -34.01 8.58
N ALA A 296 4.73 -33.82 9.75
CA ALA A 296 3.76 -32.76 9.97
C ALA A 296 4.35 -31.37 9.68
N ILE A 297 5.62 -31.13 10.04
CA ILE A 297 6.34 -29.87 9.76
C ILE A 297 6.49 -29.66 8.25
N GLN A 298 6.96 -30.66 7.50
CA GLN A 298 7.08 -30.59 6.04
C GLN A 298 5.72 -30.32 5.37
N ALA A 299 4.68 -31.06 5.80
CA ALA A 299 3.32 -30.87 5.27
C ALA A 299 2.79 -29.45 5.52
N GLU A 300 3.09 -28.85 6.68
CA GLU A 300 2.68 -27.47 6.98
C GLU A 300 3.45 -26.46 6.10
N VAL A 301 4.77 -26.62 5.92
CA VAL A 301 5.57 -25.78 5.02
C VAL A 301 5.03 -25.83 3.59
N TYR A 302 4.75 -27.03 3.05
CA TYR A 302 4.20 -27.18 1.70
C TYR A 302 2.82 -26.53 1.55
N ARG A 303 2.00 -26.59 2.60
CA ARG A 303 0.69 -25.91 2.63
C ARG A 303 0.86 -24.40 2.62
N MET A 304 1.82 -23.88 3.38
CA MET A 304 2.14 -22.43 3.40
C MET A 304 2.66 -21.95 2.04
N GLU A 305 3.52 -22.72 1.38
CA GLU A 305 4.01 -22.42 0.02
C GLU A 305 2.85 -22.36 -1.00
N ALA A 306 1.96 -23.34 -0.96
CA ALA A 306 0.80 -23.38 -1.85
C ALA A 306 -0.16 -22.18 -1.64
N GLU A 307 -0.42 -21.83 -0.38
CA GLU A 307 -1.26 -20.68 -0.01
C GLU A 307 -0.62 -19.34 -0.44
N LEU A 308 0.70 -19.26 -0.30
CA LEU A 308 1.48 -18.08 -0.69
C LEU A 308 1.49 -17.90 -2.22
N GLU A 309 1.67 -18.98 -2.97
CA GLU A 309 1.61 -18.96 -4.44
C GLU A 309 0.21 -18.60 -4.94
N ALA A 310 -0.85 -19.11 -4.32
CA ALA A 310 -2.21 -18.73 -4.67
C ALA A 310 -2.45 -17.22 -4.44
N ALA A 311 -1.89 -16.64 -3.38
CA ALA A 311 -1.94 -15.20 -3.15
C ALA A 311 -1.16 -14.42 -4.23
N ARG A 312 0.05 -14.88 -4.60
CA ARG A 312 0.88 -14.29 -5.66
C ARG A 312 0.14 -14.21 -7.00
N LEU A 313 -0.48 -15.30 -7.40
CA LEU A 313 -1.22 -15.38 -8.66
C LEU A 313 -2.40 -14.41 -8.71
N LEU A 314 -3.11 -14.21 -7.60
CA LEU A 314 -4.18 -13.20 -7.52
C LEU A 314 -3.64 -11.77 -7.62
N ILE A 315 -2.49 -11.48 -7.02
CA ILE A 315 -1.81 -10.17 -7.11
C ILE A 315 -1.43 -9.88 -8.56
N LEU A 316 -0.77 -10.83 -9.23
CA LEU A 316 -0.35 -10.69 -10.62
C LEU A 316 -1.57 -10.51 -11.55
N LYS A 317 -2.66 -11.26 -11.32
CA LYS A 317 -3.91 -11.10 -12.07
C LYS A 317 -4.48 -9.69 -11.94
N ALA A 318 -4.59 -9.18 -10.72
CA ALA A 318 -5.13 -7.83 -10.47
C ALA A 318 -4.27 -6.74 -11.13
N ALA A 319 -2.93 -6.86 -11.05
CA ALA A 319 -2.00 -5.95 -11.70
C ALA A 319 -2.08 -6.02 -13.24
N TRP A 320 -2.16 -7.23 -13.80
CA TRP A 320 -2.31 -7.43 -15.23
C TRP A 320 -3.60 -6.80 -15.77
N MET A 321 -4.72 -6.97 -15.06
CA MET A 321 -6.00 -6.34 -15.43
C MET A 321 -5.89 -4.82 -15.46
N ALA A 322 -5.25 -4.21 -14.44
CA ALA A 322 -5.02 -2.76 -14.41
C ALA A 322 -4.17 -2.29 -15.60
N ASP A 323 -3.09 -3.00 -15.92
CA ASP A 323 -2.21 -2.68 -17.06
C ASP A 323 -2.94 -2.78 -18.41
N ASN A 324 -3.93 -3.65 -18.50
CA ASN A 324 -4.77 -3.83 -19.70
C ASN A 324 -6.05 -2.98 -19.67
N LYS A 325 -6.17 -2.02 -18.75
CA LYS A 325 -7.34 -1.14 -18.59
C LYS A 325 -8.66 -1.91 -18.38
N GLN A 326 -8.59 -3.09 -17.79
CA GLN A 326 -9.75 -3.87 -17.41
C GLN A 326 -10.21 -3.50 -15.99
N PRO A 327 -11.52 -3.41 -15.73
CA PRO A 327 -12.06 -3.21 -14.38
C PRO A 327 -11.59 -4.34 -13.46
N ASN A 328 -10.90 -4.01 -12.37
CA ASN A 328 -10.26 -4.99 -11.48
C ASN A 328 -10.63 -4.85 -10.00
N SER A 329 -11.66 -4.09 -9.66
CA SER A 329 -12.03 -3.81 -8.26
C SER A 329 -12.26 -5.08 -7.43
N LYS A 330 -12.89 -6.10 -8.03
CA LYS A 330 -13.09 -7.41 -7.41
C LYS A 330 -11.75 -8.13 -7.19
N GLU A 331 -10.93 -8.25 -8.22
CA GLU A 331 -9.63 -8.93 -8.16
C GLU A 331 -8.63 -8.21 -7.26
N ALA A 332 -8.61 -6.89 -7.26
CA ALA A 332 -7.82 -6.06 -6.33
C ALA A 332 -8.23 -6.29 -4.87
N SER A 333 -9.53 -6.41 -4.60
CA SER A 333 -10.03 -6.76 -3.26
C SER A 333 -9.72 -8.21 -2.90
N MET A 334 -9.87 -9.16 -3.83
CA MET A 334 -9.54 -10.58 -3.62
C MET A 334 -8.06 -10.78 -3.29
N CYS A 335 -7.16 -10.16 -4.05
CA CYS A 335 -5.72 -10.33 -3.82
C CYS A 335 -5.31 -9.72 -2.46
N LYS A 336 -5.80 -8.53 -2.11
CA LYS A 336 -5.50 -7.89 -0.81
C LYS A 336 -6.05 -8.72 0.35
N ALA A 337 -7.29 -9.19 0.27
CA ALA A 337 -7.90 -10.03 1.30
C ALA A 337 -7.15 -11.37 1.49
N LYS A 338 -6.87 -12.06 0.39
CA LYS A 338 -6.15 -13.35 0.43
C LYS A 338 -4.74 -13.16 0.96
N ALA A 339 -3.96 -12.25 0.37
CA ALA A 339 -2.57 -12.04 0.73
C ALA A 339 -2.39 -11.55 2.17
N GLY A 340 -3.18 -10.58 2.63
CA GLY A 340 -3.13 -10.08 4.01
C GLY A 340 -3.38 -11.18 5.04
N ARG A 341 -4.42 -12.00 4.84
CA ARG A 341 -4.73 -13.14 5.72
C ARG A 341 -3.66 -14.22 5.70
N VAL A 342 -3.21 -14.60 4.51
CA VAL A 342 -2.15 -15.60 4.31
C VAL A 342 -0.84 -15.13 4.91
N GLY A 343 -0.46 -13.86 4.69
CA GLY A 343 0.74 -13.26 5.24
C GLY A 343 0.78 -13.33 6.77
N ASN A 344 -0.32 -12.93 7.42
CA ASN A 344 -0.44 -13.04 8.89
C ASN A 344 -0.32 -14.49 9.38
N LYS A 345 -1.04 -15.41 8.72
CA LYS A 345 -1.03 -16.83 9.11
C LYS A 345 0.35 -17.43 8.97
N ILE A 346 1.03 -17.19 7.84
CA ILE A 346 2.35 -17.76 7.55
C ILE A 346 3.39 -17.20 8.52
N THR A 347 3.46 -15.88 8.69
CA THR A 347 4.48 -15.28 9.55
C THR A 347 4.37 -15.73 11.01
N LEU A 348 3.15 -15.85 11.54
CA LEU A 348 2.91 -16.39 12.88
C LEU A 348 3.26 -17.90 12.97
N LYS A 349 2.92 -18.69 11.94
CA LYS A 349 3.27 -20.11 11.89
C LYS A 349 4.78 -20.31 11.79
N CYS A 350 5.50 -19.43 11.09
CA CYS A 350 6.97 -19.45 11.05
C CYS A 350 7.59 -19.25 12.44
N VAL A 351 7.05 -18.32 13.25
CA VAL A 351 7.47 -18.13 14.64
C VAL A 351 7.23 -19.41 15.45
N GLU A 352 6.05 -20.02 15.31
CA GLU A 352 5.70 -21.27 16.01
C GLU A 352 6.62 -22.44 15.63
N LEU A 353 6.86 -22.64 14.33
CA LEU A 353 7.69 -23.75 13.84
C LEU A 353 9.16 -23.64 14.27
N CYS A 354 9.67 -22.43 14.40
CA CYS A 354 11.05 -22.17 14.83
C CYS A 354 11.21 -22.02 16.36
N GLY A 355 10.11 -22.11 17.13
CA GLY A 355 10.12 -22.09 18.59
C GLY A 355 10.87 -20.90 19.17
N SER A 356 11.86 -21.14 20.02
CA SER A 356 12.66 -20.09 20.68
C SER A 356 13.41 -19.20 19.67
N LEU A 357 13.93 -19.77 18.57
CA LEU A 357 14.57 -19.01 17.50
C LEU A 357 13.58 -18.14 16.74
N GLY A 358 12.33 -18.58 16.58
CA GLY A 358 11.25 -17.80 15.96
C GLY A 358 10.81 -16.62 16.81
N TYR A 359 10.80 -16.79 18.15
CA TYR A 359 10.38 -15.75 19.10
C TYR A 359 11.49 -14.77 19.45
N SER A 360 12.76 -15.19 19.30
CA SER A 360 13.94 -14.37 19.59
C SER A 360 14.17 -13.30 18.52
N GLU A 361 14.75 -12.17 18.93
CA GLU A 361 15.19 -11.11 18.02
C GLU A 361 16.47 -11.45 17.22
N VAL A 362 17.08 -12.62 17.41
CA VAL A 362 18.29 -13.07 16.69
C VAL A 362 18.07 -13.10 15.18
N ASN A 363 16.88 -13.46 14.76
CA ASN A 363 16.45 -13.37 13.36
C ASN A 363 15.27 -12.39 13.21
N LEU A 364 14.61 -12.34 12.05
CA LEU A 364 13.54 -11.40 11.76
C LEU A 364 12.12 -12.00 11.84
N LEU A 365 11.94 -13.25 12.30
CA LEU A 365 10.64 -13.94 12.26
C LEU A 365 9.58 -13.22 13.09
N GLU A 366 9.89 -12.92 14.37
CA GLU A 366 8.94 -12.21 15.24
C GLU A 366 8.62 -10.80 14.70
N LYS A 367 9.62 -10.12 14.13
CA LYS A 367 9.43 -8.81 13.50
C LYS A 367 8.50 -8.92 12.30
N PHE A 368 8.67 -9.91 11.43
CA PHE A 368 7.81 -10.13 10.28
C PHE A 368 6.39 -10.47 10.67
N ALA A 369 6.19 -11.21 11.76
CA ALA A 369 4.87 -11.48 12.33
C ALA A 369 4.19 -10.18 12.81
N ARG A 370 4.93 -9.29 13.48
CA ARG A 370 4.42 -7.98 13.92
C ARG A 370 4.12 -7.06 12.72
N ASP A 371 5.03 -7.00 11.75
CA ASP A 371 4.88 -6.17 10.55
C ASP A 371 3.72 -6.62 9.67
N SER A 372 3.50 -7.93 9.54
CA SER A 372 2.45 -8.46 8.66
C SER A 372 1.04 -8.12 9.13
N LYS A 373 0.84 -7.85 10.43
CA LYS A 373 -0.49 -7.64 11.00
C LYS A 373 -1.23 -6.46 10.39
N ILE A 374 -0.54 -5.37 10.10
CA ILE A 374 -1.17 -4.17 9.53
C ILE A 374 -1.72 -4.40 8.11
N LEU A 375 -1.17 -5.36 7.36
CA LEU A 375 -1.57 -5.68 5.99
C LEU A 375 -2.99 -6.26 5.90
N ASP A 376 -3.53 -6.68 7.02
CA ASP A 376 -4.92 -7.12 7.20
C ASP A 376 -5.87 -5.93 7.49
N ILE A 377 -5.32 -4.78 7.87
CA ILE A 377 -6.06 -3.65 8.43
C ILE A 377 -6.10 -2.45 7.47
N PHE A 378 -4.97 -1.88 7.11
CA PHE A 378 -4.91 -0.65 6.31
C PHE A 378 -5.31 -0.88 4.84
N GLU A 379 -5.54 0.19 4.08
CA GLU A 379 -6.04 0.17 2.68
C GLU A 379 -7.37 -0.62 2.54
N GLY A 380 -8.20 -0.54 3.58
CA GLY A 380 -9.45 -1.28 3.74
C GLY A 380 -9.27 -2.63 4.44
N THR A 381 -9.96 -2.77 5.56
CA THR A 381 -9.91 -4.00 6.38
C THR A 381 -10.36 -5.24 5.62
N GLN A 382 -10.07 -6.42 6.15
CA GLN A 382 -10.56 -7.69 5.60
C GLN A 382 -12.07 -7.67 5.33
N GLN A 383 -12.83 -7.13 6.28
CA GLN A 383 -14.30 -7.03 6.17
C GLN A 383 -14.70 -6.13 5.01
N ILE A 384 -14.04 -5.00 4.82
CA ILE A 384 -14.30 -4.11 3.68
C ILE A 384 -13.97 -4.79 2.36
N GLN A 385 -12.84 -5.52 2.27
CA GLN A 385 -12.52 -6.26 1.06
C GLN A 385 -13.58 -7.33 0.76
N GLN A 386 -14.01 -8.09 1.77
CA GLN A 386 -15.04 -9.12 1.62
C GLN A 386 -16.38 -8.53 1.16
N LEU A 387 -16.78 -7.37 1.70
CA LEU A 387 -17.99 -6.66 1.24
C LEU A 387 -17.89 -6.22 -0.22
N ILE A 388 -16.73 -5.71 -0.65
CA ILE A 388 -16.50 -5.33 -2.06
C ILE A 388 -16.59 -6.57 -2.96
N ILE A 389 -15.97 -7.67 -2.58
CA ILE A 389 -16.02 -8.94 -3.31
C ILE A 389 -17.47 -9.42 -3.43
N ALA A 390 -18.20 -9.48 -2.30
CA ALA A 390 -19.57 -9.92 -2.25
C ALA A 390 -20.49 -9.09 -3.17
N ARG A 391 -20.36 -7.76 -3.13
CA ARG A 391 -21.12 -6.86 -4.02
C ARG A 391 -20.88 -7.16 -5.50
N ASN A 392 -19.61 -7.33 -5.87
CA ASN A 392 -19.24 -7.64 -7.26
C ASN A 392 -19.74 -9.03 -7.70
N VAL A 393 -19.66 -10.04 -6.84
CA VAL A 393 -20.10 -11.42 -7.14
C VAL A 393 -21.63 -11.48 -7.25
N LEU A 394 -22.34 -10.78 -6.38
CA LEU A 394 -23.82 -10.76 -6.34
C LEU A 394 -24.44 -9.75 -7.31
N GLY A 395 -23.65 -8.87 -7.91
CA GLY A 395 -24.13 -7.77 -8.75
C GLY A 395 -24.99 -6.75 -7.99
N LYS A 396 -24.76 -6.60 -6.66
CA LYS A 396 -25.52 -5.72 -5.77
C LYS A 396 -24.79 -4.47 -5.36
N SER A 397 -25.53 -3.40 -5.16
CA SER A 397 -25.04 -2.14 -4.59
C SER A 397 -24.90 -2.21 -3.07
N SER A 398 -24.25 -1.19 -2.48
CA SER A 398 -24.09 -1.07 -1.02
C SER A 398 -25.45 -0.94 -0.29
N SER A 399 -26.44 -0.33 -0.93
CA SER A 399 -27.78 -0.15 -0.35
C SER A 399 -28.62 -1.42 -0.33
N GLU A 400 -28.33 -2.36 -1.25
CA GLU A 400 -29.05 -3.64 -1.36
C GLU A 400 -28.48 -4.74 -0.46
N LEU A 401 -27.30 -4.53 0.11
CA LEU A 401 -26.62 -5.45 1.04
C LEU A 401 -26.62 -4.92 2.49
N LYS A 402 -27.60 -4.10 2.83
CA LYS A 402 -27.84 -3.64 4.21
C LYS A 402 -28.55 -4.70 5.02
#